data_8bd1cd6989e75822f421373b5ac1c58a
#
_entry.id   8bd1cd6989e75822f421373b5ac1c58a
#
_cell.length_a   1.000
_cell.length_b   1.000
_cell.length_c   1.000
_cell.angle_alpha   90.00
_cell.angle_beta   90.00
_cell.angle_gamma   90.00
#
_symmetry.space_group_name_H-M   'P 1'
#
loop_
_entity.id
_entity.type
_entity.pdbx_description
1 polymer ?
#
loop_
_entity_poly.entity_id
_entity_poly.type
_entity_poly.pdbx_seq_one_letter_code
_entity_poly.pdbx_strand_id
1 'polypeptide(L)'
;MDLRIDKPLVLVTWLDAKDGQTGWHSLDDIEKEKLATCYSIGWLMTRNSEKVVVMADYSEFEDDKEGGIHIAIPNGWVQSITHLERKQDERQ
;
A
#
# COMPACT_ATOMS: atom_id res chain seq x y z
N MET A 1 6.83 22.92 -2.02
CA MET A 1 7.91 21.99 -1.68
C MET A 1 8.20 21.06 -2.84
N ASP A 2 9.43 20.99 -3.25
CA ASP A 2 9.83 20.08 -4.32
C ASP A 2 10.32 18.77 -3.71
N LEU A 3 9.67 17.70 -4.08
CA LEU A 3 10.13 16.37 -3.71
C LEU A 3 11.15 15.91 -4.75
N ARG A 4 12.29 15.43 -4.29
CA ARG A 4 13.32 14.91 -5.19
C ARG A 4 13.03 13.52 -5.70
N ILE A 5 12.01 12.87 -5.15
CA ILE A 5 11.56 11.59 -5.64
C ILE A 5 10.52 11.79 -6.73
N ASP A 6 10.81 11.28 -7.92
CA ASP A 6 9.92 11.40 -9.08
C ASP A 6 9.09 10.12 -9.23
N LYS A 7 8.21 9.91 -8.27
CA LYS A 7 7.29 8.77 -8.27
C LYS A 7 5.89 9.26 -7.97
N PRO A 8 4.87 8.64 -8.58
CA PRO A 8 3.49 9.03 -8.30
C PRO A 8 3.07 8.66 -6.89
N LEU A 9 2.20 9.48 -6.32
CA LEU A 9 1.57 9.21 -5.04
C LEU A 9 0.26 8.47 -5.29
N VAL A 10 0.06 7.35 -4.62
CA VAL A 10 -1.09 6.47 -4.90
C VAL A 10 -1.77 5.98 -3.62
N LEU A 11 -3.02 5.61 -3.76
CA LEU A 11 -3.78 4.80 -2.82
C LEU A 11 -3.99 3.43 -3.48
N VAL A 12 -3.46 2.38 -2.87
CA VAL A 12 -3.68 1.02 -3.33
C VAL A 12 -4.70 0.34 -2.43
N THR A 13 -5.78 -0.15 -3.01
CA THR A 13 -6.77 -0.97 -2.32
C THR A 13 -6.49 -2.42 -2.68
N TRP A 14 -6.32 -3.26 -1.68
CA TRP A 14 -5.95 -4.66 -1.89
C TRP A 14 -6.59 -5.58 -0.87
N LEU A 15 -6.65 -6.87 -1.22
CA LEU A 15 -7.25 -7.89 -0.36
C LEU A 15 -6.14 -8.75 0.24
N ASP A 16 -6.25 -8.98 1.54
CA ASP A 16 -5.30 -9.79 2.28
C ASP A 16 -6.00 -10.99 2.91
N ALA A 17 -5.21 -12.02 3.16
CA ALA A 17 -5.65 -13.17 3.94
C ALA A 17 -6.04 -12.70 5.34
N LYS A 18 -7.04 -13.35 5.90
CA LYS A 18 -7.51 -13.02 7.24
C LYS A 18 -7.63 -14.31 8.05
N ASP A 19 -6.99 -14.34 9.21
CA ASP A 19 -7.13 -15.46 10.12
C ASP A 19 -8.50 -15.42 10.79
N GLY A 20 -9.11 -16.59 10.93
CA GLY A 20 -10.31 -16.74 11.72
C GLY A 20 -10.01 -16.57 13.22
N GLN A 21 -11.04 -16.27 13.99
CA GLN A 21 -10.91 -16.20 15.44
C GLN A 21 -10.65 -17.59 16.02
N THR A 22 -9.90 -17.64 17.12
CA THR A 22 -9.64 -18.91 17.82
C THR A 22 -10.94 -19.45 18.41
N GLY A 23 -11.00 -20.77 18.56
CA GLY A 23 -12.15 -21.46 19.14
C GLY A 23 -12.87 -22.34 18.10
N TRP A 24 -14.05 -22.81 18.48
CA TRP A 24 -14.84 -23.69 17.65
C TRP A 24 -15.94 -22.91 16.95
N HIS A 25 -16.07 -23.12 15.65
CA HIS A 25 -17.02 -22.43 14.79
C HIS A 25 -17.80 -23.43 13.95
N SER A 26 -19.02 -23.08 13.57
CA SER A 26 -19.77 -23.90 12.63
C SER A 26 -19.08 -23.91 11.26
N LEU A 27 -19.26 -25.01 10.52
CA LEU A 27 -18.68 -25.07 9.17
C LEU A 27 -19.26 -23.99 8.25
N ASP A 28 -20.53 -23.65 8.44
CA ASP A 28 -21.19 -22.63 7.66
C ASP A 28 -20.54 -21.24 7.90
N ASP A 29 -20.22 -20.92 9.16
CA ASP A 29 -19.54 -19.67 9.49
C ASP A 29 -18.13 -19.61 8.90
N ILE A 30 -17.42 -20.74 8.92
CA ILE A 30 -16.07 -20.82 8.33
C ILE A 30 -16.13 -20.58 6.80
N GLU A 31 -17.11 -21.17 6.15
CA GLU A 31 -17.29 -21.01 4.70
C GLU A 31 -17.59 -19.56 4.29
N LYS A 32 -18.13 -18.76 5.21
CA LYS A 32 -18.48 -17.36 4.97
C LYS A 32 -17.37 -16.38 5.30
N GLU A 33 -16.21 -16.88 5.73
CA GLU A 33 -15.07 -15.99 6.04
C GLU A 33 -14.71 -15.12 4.84
N LYS A 34 -14.35 -13.87 5.13
CA LYS A 34 -14.04 -12.87 4.12
C LYS A 34 -12.59 -12.46 4.19
N LEU A 35 -12.07 -12.03 3.06
CA LEU A 35 -10.74 -11.42 3.01
C LEU A 35 -10.78 -10.04 3.65
N ALA A 36 -9.64 -9.61 4.16
CA ALA A 36 -9.49 -8.26 4.69
C ALA A 36 -9.22 -7.28 3.55
N THR A 37 -9.95 -6.16 3.53
CA THR A 37 -9.66 -5.07 2.60
C THR A 37 -8.65 -4.14 3.25
N CYS A 38 -7.54 -3.93 2.57
CA CYS A 38 -6.43 -3.12 3.05
C CYS A 38 -6.21 -1.91 2.14
N TYR A 39 -5.73 -0.83 2.73
CA TYR A 39 -5.47 0.41 2.03
C TYR A 39 -4.04 0.85 2.33
N SER A 40 -3.26 1.08 1.28
CA SER A 40 -1.88 1.53 1.42
C SER A 40 -1.69 2.81 0.62
N ILE A 41 -1.16 3.84 1.26
CA ILE A 41 -0.91 5.14 0.64
C ILE A 41 0.59 5.39 0.62
N GLY A 42 1.11 5.86 -0.49
CA GLY A 42 2.51 6.22 -0.60
C GLY A 42 2.95 6.39 -2.03
N TRP A 43 4.26 6.43 -2.21
CA TRP A 43 4.85 6.51 -3.54
C TRP A 43 4.84 5.14 -4.21
N LEU A 44 4.37 5.10 -5.45
CA LEU A 44 4.39 3.88 -6.27
C LEU A 44 5.81 3.68 -6.79
N MET A 45 6.55 2.80 -6.15
CA MET A 45 7.95 2.56 -6.50
C MET A 45 8.11 1.60 -7.66
N THR A 46 7.23 0.59 -7.73
CA THR A 46 7.27 -0.44 -8.76
C THR A 46 5.87 -0.92 -9.05
N ARG A 47 5.58 -1.15 -10.31
CA ARG A 47 4.36 -1.82 -10.77
C ARG A 47 4.72 -2.65 -11.99
N ASN A 48 4.62 -3.96 -11.86
CA ASN A 48 4.91 -4.88 -12.96
C ASN A 48 3.91 -6.05 -12.95
N SER A 49 4.18 -7.09 -13.73
CA SER A 49 3.28 -8.26 -13.80
C SER A 49 3.25 -9.09 -12.53
N GLU A 50 4.20 -8.87 -11.62
CA GLU A 50 4.32 -9.66 -10.38
C GLU A 50 3.76 -8.93 -9.17
N LYS A 51 4.11 -7.66 -9.02
CA LYS A 51 3.88 -6.95 -7.77
C LYS A 51 3.67 -5.44 -7.95
N VAL A 52 3.12 -4.85 -6.90
CA VAL A 52 3.06 -3.40 -6.69
C VAL A 52 3.83 -3.10 -5.42
N VAL A 53 4.77 -2.14 -5.47
CA VAL A 53 5.53 -1.72 -4.29
C VAL A 53 5.20 -0.27 -3.95
N VAL A 54 4.76 -0.04 -2.72
CA VAL A 54 4.40 1.28 -2.21
C VAL A 54 5.31 1.62 -1.03
N MET A 55 5.85 2.83 -1.04
CA MET A 55 6.73 3.33 0.01
C MET A 55 6.08 4.49 0.73
N ALA A 56 5.99 4.41 2.07
CA ALA A 56 5.33 5.44 2.87
C ALA A 56 6.29 6.51 3.38
N ASP A 57 7.53 6.15 3.63
CA ASP A 57 8.53 7.07 4.19
C ASP A 57 9.73 7.17 3.27
N TYR A 58 10.26 8.38 3.16
CA TYR A 58 11.40 8.69 2.33
C TYR A 58 12.29 9.70 3.06
N SER A 59 13.58 9.46 3.03
CA SER A 59 14.56 10.31 3.70
C SER A 59 15.66 10.74 2.75
N GLU A 60 16.07 11.99 2.88
CA GLU A 60 17.29 12.51 2.25
C GLU A 60 18.20 13.06 3.32
N PHE A 61 19.43 12.61 3.31
CA PHE A 61 20.47 13.16 4.17
C PHE A 61 21.75 13.27 3.34
N GLU A 62 22.19 14.52 3.13
CA GLU A 62 23.28 14.84 2.21
C GLU A 62 22.95 14.30 0.82
N ASP A 63 23.77 13.41 0.26
CA ASP A 63 23.51 12.80 -1.05
C ASP A 63 22.83 11.43 -0.95
N ASP A 64 22.59 10.95 0.28
CA ASP A 64 21.96 9.65 0.49
C ASP A 64 20.44 9.77 0.47
N LYS A 65 19.82 8.86 -0.27
CA LYS A 65 18.37 8.75 -0.37
C LYS A 65 17.95 7.36 0.04
N GLU A 66 17.08 7.28 1.03
CA GLU A 66 16.64 6.00 1.58
C GLU A 66 15.14 5.94 1.73
N GLY A 67 14.58 4.78 1.46
CA GLY A 67 13.18 4.49 1.73
C GLY A 67 13.01 3.83 3.08
N GLY A 68 11.96 4.23 3.80
CA GLY A 68 11.59 3.63 5.08
C GLY A 68 10.52 2.55 4.91
N ILE A 69 9.38 2.75 5.58
CA ILE A 69 8.28 1.78 5.55
C ILE A 69 7.79 1.59 4.12
N HIS A 70 7.73 0.34 3.69
CA HIS A 70 7.25 -0.01 2.35
C HIS A 70 6.61 -1.39 2.37
N ILE A 71 5.81 -1.68 1.35
CA ILE A 71 5.13 -2.95 1.20
C ILE A 71 5.14 -3.37 -0.26
N ALA A 72 5.43 -4.67 -0.49
CA ALA A 72 5.27 -5.30 -1.79
C ALA A 72 4.00 -6.14 -1.77
N ILE A 73 3.07 -5.85 -2.66
CA ILE A 73 1.77 -6.47 -2.72
C ILE A 73 1.70 -7.33 -3.97
N PRO A 74 1.36 -8.63 -3.86
CA PRO A 74 1.18 -9.46 -5.04
C PRO A 74 0.12 -8.86 -5.96
N ASN A 75 0.40 -8.86 -7.25
CA ASN A 75 -0.46 -8.20 -8.23
C ASN A 75 -1.89 -8.74 -8.20
N GLY A 76 -2.05 -10.03 -7.99
CA GLY A 76 -3.37 -10.66 -7.91
C GLY A 76 -4.21 -10.24 -6.71
N TRP A 77 -3.61 -9.60 -5.69
CA TRP A 77 -4.32 -9.10 -4.50
C TRP A 77 -4.79 -7.66 -4.65
N VAL A 78 -4.26 -6.94 -5.65
CA VAL A 78 -4.60 -5.53 -5.87
C VAL A 78 -5.98 -5.41 -6.51
N GLN A 79 -6.84 -4.61 -5.90
CA GLN A 79 -8.18 -4.32 -6.42
C GLN A 79 -8.17 -3.06 -7.27
N SER A 80 -7.49 -2.02 -6.80
CA SER A 80 -7.41 -0.76 -7.52
C SER A 80 -6.20 0.03 -7.08
N ILE A 81 -5.72 0.88 -8.00
CA ILE A 81 -4.68 1.87 -7.73
C ILE A 81 -5.26 3.22 -8.13
N THR A 82 -5.38 4.12 -7.16
CA THR A 82 -5.89 5.46 -7.37
C THR A 82 -4.74 6.44 -7.27
N HIS A 83 -4.49 7.19 -8.34
CA HIS A 83 -3.49 8.24 -8.31
C HIS A 83 -4.01 9.44 -7.54
N LEU A 84 -3.18 9.94 -6.63
CA LEU A 84 -3.54 11.06 -5.77
C LEU A 84 -2.95 12.34 -6.33
N GLU A 85 -3.75 13.41 -6.33
CA GLU A 85 -3.28 14.72 -6.76
C GLU A 85 -2.64 15.44 -5.58
N ARG A 86 -1.55 16.16 -5.87
CA ARG A 86 -0.89 17.00 -4.89
C ARG A 86 -1.57 18.35 -4.86
N LYS A 87 -1.91 18.81 -3.65
CA LYS A 87 -2.38 20.17 -3.45
C LYS A 87 -1.20 21.10 -3.32
N GLN A 88 -1.47 22.41 -3.52
CA GLN A 88 -0.47 23.43 -3.28
C GLN A 88 0.00 23.36 -1.82
N ASP A 89 1.32 23.51 -1.60
CA ASP A 89 1.88 23.51 -0.26
C ASP A 89 1.32 24.66 0.58
N GLU A 90 1.01 24.32 1.82
CA GLU A 90 0.70 25.31 2.84
C GLU A 90 1.86 25.40 3.79
N ARG A 91 2.35 26.61 4.02
CA ARG A 91 3.45 26.86 4.97
C ARG A 91 3.00 27.76 6.09
N GLN A 92 3.42 27.41 7.26
CA GLN A 92 3.13 28.20 8.45
C GLN A 92 4.26 29.15 8.75
#